data_cd99a075aa1ce3566aa8735b95b12d22
#
_entry.id   cd99a075aa1ce3566aa8735b95b12d22
#
_cell.length_a   1.000
_cell.length_b   1.000
_cell.length_c   1.000
_cell.angle_alpha   90.00
_cell.angle_beta   90.00
_cell.angle_gamma   90.00
#
_symmetry.space_group_name_H-M   'P 1'
#
loop_
_entity.id
_entity.type
_entity.pdbx_description
1 polymer ?
#
loop_
_entity_poly.entity_id
_entity_poly.type
_entity_poly.pdbx_seq_one_letter_code
_entity_poly.pdbx_strand_id
1 'polypeptide(L)'
;MIRVIKTIDAHVGGQPLRLVVDGMPRPHGKSSAQQREWCLKHADAYRRALVNPPRGHADITAALITDPSTLQANAGLVFLDAGGYPSMSGHAVIAVTTIAFERRLALAHPPGNGEERLVFDTPAGSVHARARLELHGGARSVDSVAVTNVPAFVHAPAVPVLVGRRDLRVDIAFGGAFYAIVDSEATGVPLDAAHVPELRRLGADISASVNLTHRPVHPADSSIAGVAGVIFTGPAVDPEAHLRNVTVRASGSVDRSPGGTGTSAVMAVLDAMGLLPDHQAFVHESLSGALFRGRPLHRTIVADYPALVTEIEGSAWITGEHTFFLDDDDPFREGGSF
;
A
#
# COMPACT_ATOMS: atom_id res chain seq x y z
N MET A 1 21.93 3.62 25.99
CA MET A 1 22.62 2.95 24.83
C MET A 1 22.00 3.48 23.55
N ILE A 2 22.80 3.81 22.54
CA ILE A 2 22.29 4.34 21.25
C ILE A 2 22.15 3.17 20.28
N ARG A 3 20.92 2.98 19.75
CA ARG A 3 20.65 2.05 18.65
C ARG A 3 20.68 2.83 17.34
N VAL A 4 21.25 2.23 16.31
CA VAL A 4 21.40 2.86 14.99
C VAL A 4 20.55 2.11 13.99
N ILE A 5 19.71 2.85 13.25
CA ILE A 5 18.87 2.28 12.18
C ILE A 5 19.21 2.99 10.88
N LYS A 6 19.44 2.22 9.81
CA LYS A 6 19.69 2.76 8.47
C LYS A 6 18.49 2.54 7.57
N THR A 7 18.15 3.58 6.81
CA THR A 7 17.02 3.54 5.88
C THR A 7 17.40 4.15 4.54
N ILE A 8 16.67 3.73 3.51
CA ILE A 8 16.65 4.36 2.19
C ILE A 8 15.22 4.82 1.99
N ASP A 9 15.03 6.12 1.79
CA ASP A 9 13.72 6.72 1.62
C ASP A 9 13.46 6.99 0.13
N ALA A 10 12.21 6.79 -0.29
CA ALA A 10 11.74 6.99 -1.65
C ALA A 10 10.30 7.54 -1.63
N HIS A 11 9.78 7.93 -2.78
CA HIS A 11 8.34 8.15 -2.94
C HIS A 11 7.80 7.50 -4.22
N VAL A 12 6.51 7.20 -4.22
CA VAL A 12 5.75 6.73 -5.37
C VAL A 12 4.52 7.62 -5.51
N GLY A 13 4.45 8.41 -6.57
CA GLY A 13 3.36 9.37 -6.74
C GLY A 13 3.23 10.38 -5.59
N GLY A 14 4.33 10.76 -4.93
CA GLY A 14 4.33 11.63 -3.77
C GLY A 14 4.04 10.93 -2.42
N GLN A 15 3.68 9.64 -2.43
CA GLN A 15 3.51 8.85 -1.20
C GLN A 15 4.87 8.37 -0.71
N PRO A 16 5.32 8.79 0.49
CA PRO A 16 6.64 8.45 0.99
C PRO A 16 6.73 7.00 1.45
N LEU A 17 7.86 6.39 1.15
CA LEU A 17 8.28 5.10 1.68
C LEU A 17 9.64 5.23 2.35
N ARG A 18 9.80 4.57 3.49
CA ARG A 18 11.06 4.37 4.22
C ARG A 18 11.41 2.89 4.25
N LEU A 19 12.44 2.48 3.52
CA LEU A 19 12.92 1.11 3.57
C LEU A 19 13.98 0.97 4.66
N VAL A 20 13.71 0.12 5.65
CA VAL A 20 14.70 -0.25 6.66
C VAL A 20 15.67 -1.28 6.08
N VAL A 21 16.94 -0.93 6.04
CA VAL A 21 18.00 -1.80 5.47
C VAL A 21 18.94 -2.36 6.54
N ASP A 22 19.00 -1.73 7.72
CA ASP A 22 19.85 -2.19 8.83
C ASP A 22 19.33 -1.67 10.18
N GLY A 23 19.69 -2.36 11.27
CA GLY A 23 19.51 -1.89 12.65
C GLY A 23 18.20 -2.29 13.33
N MET A 24 17.23 -2.85 12.63
CA MET A 24 16.05 -3.47 13.26
C MET A 24 16.30 -4.95 13.57
N PRO A 25 15.72 -5.47 14.66
CA PRO A 25 15.74 -6.91 14.94
C PRO A 25 15.11 -7.72 13.80
N ARG A 26 15.72 -8.86 13.47
CA ARG A 26 15.16 -9.77 12.46
C ARG A 26 13.89 -10.44 13.00
N PRO A 27 12.77 -10.36 12.29
CA PRO A 27 11.55 -11.04 12.72
C PRO A 27 11.69 -12.56 12.64
N HIS A 28 11.13 -13.27 13.62
CA HIS A 28 11.02 -14.71 13.62
C HIS A 28 9.64 -15.13 13.11
N GLY A 29 9.60 -16.23 12.34
CA GLY A 29 8.35 -16.82 11.83
C GLY A 29 8.58 -17.58 10.54
N LYS A 30 7.75 -18.60 10.30
CA LYS A 30 7.79 -19.44 9.09
C LYS A 30 6.96 -18.86 7.94
N SER A 31 6.18 -17.82 8.20
CA SER A 31 5.37 -17.12 7.21
C SER A 31 5.46 -15.62 7.45
N SER A 32 5.20 -14.83 6.41
CA SER A 32 5.17 -13.36 6.52
C SER A 32 4.12 -12.87 7.52
N ALA A 33 3.00 -13.59 7.68
CA ALA A 33 2.01 -13.29 8.71
C ALA A 33 2.58 -13.49 10.13
N GLN A 34 3.34 -14.56 10.37
CA GLN A 34 4.01 -14.78 11.65
C GLN A 34 5.12 -13.76 11.92
N GLN A 35 5.90 -13.39 10.89
CA GLN A 35 6.93 -12.34 10.99
C GLN A 35 6.31 -10.98 11.33
N ARG A 36 5.17 -10.63 10.71
CA ARG A 36 4.37 -9.46 11.06
C ARG A 36 3.89 -9.48 12.52
N GLU A 37 3.36 -10.61 12.97
CA GLU A 37 2.92 -10.77 14.36
C GLU A 37 4.08 -10.65 15.35
N TRP A 38 5.24 -11.20 14.99
CA TRP A 38 6.46 -11.05 15.78
C TRP A 38 6.87 -9.57 15.89
N CYS A 39 6.86 -8.83 14.78
CA CYS A 39 7.16 -7.40 14.77
C CYS A 39 6.20 -6.62 15.70
N LEU A 40 4.91 -6.92 15.63
CA LEU A 40 3.91 -6.30 16.49
C LEU A 40 4.21 -6.51 17.99
N LYS A 41 4.66 -7.71 18.35
CA LYS A 41 4.93 -8.06 19.76
C LYS A 41 6.29 -7.57 20.27
N HIS A 42 7.31 -7.52 19.41
CA HIS A 42 8.70 -7.36 19.83
C HIS A 42 9.43 -6.16 19.24
N ALA A 43 8.91 -5.54 18.19
CA ALA A 43 9.58 -4.47 17.45
C ALA A 43 8.71 -3.21 17.26
N ASP A 44 7.54 -3.11 17.92
CA ASP A 44 6.62 -2.00 17.71
C ASP A 44 7.21 -0.63 18.12
N ALA A 45 8.11 -0.58 19.10
CA ALA A 45 8.84 0.62 19.45
C ALA A 45 9.65 1.18 18.28
N TYR A 46 10.26 0.31 17.45
CA TYR A 46 10.98 0.72 16.25
C TYR A 46 10.04 1.28 15.18
N ARG A 47 8.89 0.63 14.98
CA ARG A 47 7.86 1.17 14.07
C ARG A 47 7.49 2.57 14.49
N ARG A 48 7.07 2.77 15.75
CA ARG A 48 6.67 4.09 16.26
C ARG A 48 7.78 5.12 16.09
N ALA A 49 9.03 4.75 16.38
CA ALA A 49 10.17 5.64 16.23
C ALA A 49 10.40 6.11 14.79
N LEU A 50 10.15 5.24 13.79
CA LEU A 50 10.44 5.51 12.38
C LEU A 50 9.28 6.18 11.63
N VAL A 51 8.03 5.95 12.06
CA VAL A 51 6.85 6.47 11.34
C VAL A 51 6.19 7.65 12.03
N ASN A 52 6.49 7.93 13.31
CA ASN A 52 5.95 9.07 14.02
C ASN A 52 6.98 10.21 14.15
N PRO A 53 6.55 11.46 14.39
CA PRO A 53 7.46 12.53 14.77
C PRO A 53 8.33 12.15 15.98
N PRO A 54 9.58 12.60 16.06
CA PRO A 54 10.25 13.58 15.19
C PRO A 54 10.92 12.98 13.95
N ARG A 55 10.94 11.64 13.77
CA ARG A 55 11.66 10.97 12.67
C ARG A 55 10.78 10.59 11.48
N GLY A 56 9.46 10.61 11.66
CA GLY A 56 8.44 10.33 10.65
C GLY A 56 7.28 11.31 10.71
N HIS A 57 6.21 10.98 10.04
CA HIS A 57 4.94 11.71 10.04
C HIS A 57 3.77 10.77 9.72
N ALA A 58 2.52 11.19 9.99
CA ALA A 58 1.34 10.35 9.91
C ALA A 58 1.09 9.65 8.55
N ASP A 59 1.57 10.23 7.46
CA ASP A 59 1.33 9.71 6.11
C ASP A 59 2.48 8.81 5.59
N ILE A 60 3.58 8.63 6.36
CA ILE A 60 4.70 7.79 5.92
C ILE A 60 4.38 6.31 6.07
N THR A 61 4.77 5.53 5.07
CA THR A 61 4.84 4.06 5.17
C THR A 61 6.30 3.66 5.29
N ALA A 62 6.60 2.66 6.11
CA ALA A 62 7.91 2.02 6.13
C ALA A 62 7.77 0.55 5.71
N ALA A 63 8.87 -0.03 5.27
CA ALA A 63 8.98 -1.45 4.96
C ALA A 63 10.26 -2.02 5.59
N LEU A 64 10.16 -3.25 6.09
CA LEU A 64 11.28 -4.04 6.59
C LEU A 64 11.46 -5.26 5.68
N ILE A 65 12.68 -5.44 5.15
CA ILE A 65 13.05 -6.66 4.44
C ILE A 65 13.24 -7.78 5.46
N THR A 66 12.63 -8.93 5.19
CA THR A 66 12.70 -10.13 6.03
C THR A 66 13.14 -11.35 5.22
N ASP A 67 13.42 -12.45 5.90
CA ASP A 67 13.67 -13.71 5.23
C ASP A 67 12.42 -14.18 4.47
N PRO A 68 12.57 -14.74 3.25
CA PRO A 68 11.44 -15.24 2.48
C PRO A 68 10.80 -16.45 3.19
N SER A 69 9.48 -16.59 3.02
CA SER A 69 8.71 -17.72 3.54
C SER A 69 8.56 -18.84 2.52
N THR A 70 8.71 -18.52 1.23
CA THR A 70 8.62 -19.45 0.11
C THR A 70 9.93 -19.54 -0.65
N LEU A 71 10.14 -20.68 -1.34
CA LEU A 71 11.37 -20.91 -2.12
C LEU A 71 11.49 -20.01 -3.37
N GLN A 72 10.36 -19.47 -3.85
CA GLN A 72 10.31 -18.64 -5.04
C GLN A 72 10.55 -17.17 -4.72
N ALA A 73 10.40 -16.76 -3.46
CA ALA A 73 10.54 -15.36 -3.08
C ALA A 73 12.03 -14.98 -2.89
N ASN A 74 12.37 -13.78 -3.34
CA ASN A 74 13.67 -13.18 -3.13
C ASN A 74 13.81 -12.63 -1.68
N ALA A 75 12.70 -12.17 -1.10
CA ALA A 75 12.62 -11.67 0.27
C ALA A 75 11.18 -11.69 0.78
N GLY A 76 11.01 -11.58 2.09
CA GLY A 76 9.75 -11.18 2.71
C GLY A 76 9.70 -9.67 2.92
N LEU A 77 8.50 -9.12 3.03
CA LEU A 77 8.27 -7.71 3.38
C LEU A 77 7.25 -7.61 4.52
N VAL A 78 7.61 -6.86 5.55
CA VAL A 78 6.69 -6.41 6.59
C VAL A 78 6.52 -4.90 6.45
N PHE A 79 5.28 -4.46 6.32
CA PHE A 79 4.94 -3.04 6.16
C PHE A 79 4.57 -2.43 7.51
N LEU A 80 4.92 -1.15 7.69
CA LEU A 80 4.74 -0.39 8.92
C LEU A 80 4.16 0.97 8.58
N ASP A 81 3.16 1.42 9.33
CA ASP A 81 2.64 2.79 9.26
C ASP A 81 2.22 3.29 10.66
N ALA A 82 1.66 4.49 10.74
CA ALA A 82 1.20 5.05 12.00
C ALA A 82 0.08 4.21 12.65
N GLY A 83 -0.75 3.53 11.85
CA GLY A 83 -1.84 2.66 12.30
C GLY A 83 -1.40 1.26 12.70
N GLY A 84 -0.17 0.83 12.35
CA GLY A 84 0.31 -0.51 12.70
C GLY A 84 1.09 -1.21 11.59
N TYR A 85 0.68 -2.44 11.29
CA TYR A 85 1.35 -3.34 10.34
C TYR A 85 0.38 -3.77 9.23
N PRO A 86 0.27 -3.01 8.14
CA PRO A 86 -0.57 -3.39 7.01
C PRO A 86 -0.24 -4.76 6.44
N SER A 87 -1.25 -5.48 5.92
CA SER A 87 -1.03 -6.78 5.26
C SER A 87 -0.32 -6.65 3.92
N MET A 88 -0.54 -5.54 3.24
CA MET A 88 0.04 -5.25 1.92
C MET A 88 0.17 -3.74 1.71
N SER A 89 1.16 -3.35 0.89
CA SER A 89 1.34 -1.98 0.42
C SER A 89 1.94 -1.97 -0.99
N GLY A 90 1.10 -1.73 -2.01
CA GLY A 90 1.54 -1.78 -3.41
C GLY A 90 2.59 -0.73 -3.76
N HIS A 91 2.41 0.53 -3.30
CA HIS A 91 3.42 1.57 -3.52
C HIS A 91 4.75 1.24 -2.82
N ALA A 92 4.71 0.56 -1.65
CA ALA A 92 5.92 0.13 -0.97
C ALA A 92 6.67 -0.94 -1.78
N VAL A 93 5.96 -1.91 -2.40
CA VAL A 93 6.58 -2.91 -3.28
C VAL A 93 7.26 -2.25 -4.47
N ILE A 94 6.60 -1.26 -5.12
CA ILE A 94 7.18 -0.48 -6.22
C ILE A 94 8.49 0.19 -5.76
N ALA A 95 8.45 0.93 -4.65
CA ALA A 95 9.62 1.64 -4.13
C ALA A 95 10.75 0.70 -3.67
N VAL A 96 10.43 -0.39 -2.96
CA VAL A 96 11.43 -1.39 -2.53
C VAL A 96 12.11 -2.03 -3.73
N THR A 97 11.35 -2.34 -4.80
CA THR A 97 11.90 -2.89 -6.04
C THR A 97 12.86 -1.90 -6.70
N THR A 98 12.47 -0.64 -6.83
CA THR A 98 13.32 0.42 -7.37
C THR A 98 14.60 0.56 -6.55
N ILE A 99 14.49 0.67 -5.22
CA ILE A 99 15.65 0.76 -4.32
C ILE A 99 16.56 -0.47 -4.47
N ALA A 100 15.97 -1.68 -4.55
CA ALA A 100 16.74 -2.91 -4.65
C ALA A 100 17.66 -2.93 -5.88
N PHE A 101 17.16 -2.51 -7.03
CA PHE A 101 17.95 -2.48 -8.26
C PHE A 101 18.90 -1.29 -8.32
N GLU A 102 18.48 -0.09 -7.95
CA GLU A 102 19.33 1.11 -8.03
C GLU A 102 20.42 1.14 -6.95
N ARG A 103 20.17 0.58 -5.76
CA ARG A 103 21.15 0.46 -4.67
C ARG A 103 21.82 -0.91 -4.58
N ARG A 104 21.52 -1.81 -5.52
CA ARG A 104 22.12 -3.15 -5.63
C ARG A 104 22.02 -3.93 -4.32
N LEU A 105 20.84 -3.96 -3.73
CA LEU A 105 20.60 -4.76 -2.52
C LEU A 105 20.80 -6.25 -2.84
N ALA A 106 21.24 -7.04 -1.86
CA ALA A 106 21.58 -8.45 -2.03
C ALA A 106 20.42 -9.34 -2.53
N LEU A 107 19.17 -8.89 -2.37
CA LEU A 107 17.99 -9.58 -2.89
C LEU A 107 17.81 -9.43 -4.42
N ALA A 108 18.41 -8.41 -5.02
CA ALA A 108 18.41 -8.21 -6.46
C ALA A 108 19.64 -8.91 -7.04
N HIS A 109 19.43 -9.91 -7.90
CA HIS A 109 20.52 -10.50 -8.68
C HIS A 109 21.17 -9.44 -9.58
N PRO A 110 22.45 -9.65 -10.01
CA PRO A 110 23.05 -8.73 -10.96
C PRO A 110 22.10 -8.54 -12.16
N PRO A 111 21.70 -7.29 -12.47
CA PRO A 111 20.68 -7.05 -13.47
C PRO A 111 21.16 -7.46 -14.86
N GLY A 112 20.28 -8.16 -15.61
CA GLY A 112 20.42 -8.42 -17.03
C GLY A 112 20.19 -7.16 -17.89
N ASN A 113 19.87 -7.33 -19.14
CA ASN A 113 19.47 -6.26 -20.04
C ASN A 113 17.96 -6.31 -20.24
N GLY A 114 17.22 -5.35 -19.70
CA GLY A 114 15.77 -5.21 -19.94
C GLY A 114 14.91 -5.30 -18.68
N GLU A 115 13.99 -6.26 -18.64
CA GLU A 115 13.09 -6.46 -17.50
C GLU A 115 13.73 -7.36 -16.44
N GLU A 116 13.63 -6.91 -15.19
CA GLU A 116 14.11 -7.63 -14.03
C GLU A 116 12.94 -7.96 -13.09
N ARG A 117 13.02 -9.08 -12.39
CA ARG A 117 11.91 -9.58 -11.56
C ARG A 117 12.35 -9.85 -10.14
N LEU A 118 11.48 -9.50 -9.20
CA LEU A 118 11.57 -9.88 -7.80
C LEU A 118 10.24 -10.47 -7.35
N VAL A 119 10.31 -11.45 -6.47
CA VAL A 119 9.13 -12.02 -5.80
C VAL A 119 9.25 -11.70 -4.33
N PHE A 120 8.20 -11.12 -3.75
CA PHE A 120 8.15 -10.82 -2.33
C PHE A 120 7.02 -11.59 -1.66
N ASP A 121 7.33 -12.22 -0.53
CA ASP A 121 6.31 -12.74 0.37
C ASP A 121 5.80 -11.60 1.27
N THR A 122 4.49 -11.40 1.29
CA THR A 122 3.81 -10.42 2.14
C THR A 122 2.78 -11.10 3.03
N PRO A 123 2.30 -10.46 4.10
CA PRO A 123 1.22 -11.03 4.91
C PRO A 123 -0.07 -11.31 4.14
N ALA A 124 -0.32 -10.61 3.02
CA ALA A 124 -1.47 -10.85 2.15
C ALA A 124 -1.23 -11.96 1.09
N GLY A 125 0.00 -12.44 0.94
CA GLY A 125 0.41 -13.43 -0.07
C GLY A 125 1.66 -13.01 -0.83
N SER A 126 2.10 -13.86 -1.77
CA SER A 126 3.26 -13.56 -2.61
C SER A 126 2.87 -12.61 -3.75
N VAL A 127 3.73 -11.63 -4.00
CA VAL A 127 3.58 -10.64 -5.07
C VAL A 127 4.80 -10.64 -5.98
N HIS A 128 4.58 -10.41 -7.27
CA HIS A 128 5.63 -10.41 -8.28
C HIS A 128 5.83 -8.98 -8.77
N ALA A 129 7.04 -8.47 -8.63
CA ALA A 129 7.44 -7.16 -9.12
C ALA A 129 8.33 -7.31 -10.35
N ARG A 130 8.03 -6.56 -11.40
CA ARG A 130 8.75 -6.52 -12.65
C ARG A 130 9.21 -5.09 -12.90
N ALA A 131 10.53 -4.87 -12.82
CA ALA A 131 11.15 -3.57 -13.06
C ALA A 131 11.56 -3.44 -14.52
N ARG A 132 11.24 -2.32 -15.14
CA ARG A 132 11.78 -1.90 -16.43
C ARG A 132 12.98 -1.00 -16.17
N LEU A 133 14.15 -1.43 -16.68
CA LEU A 133 15.40 -0.70 -16.51
C LEU A 133 15.73 0.11 -17.76
N GLU A 134 16.15 1.35 -17.57
CA GLU A 134 16.64 2.24 -18.61
C GLU A 134 18.06 2.69 -18.33
N LEU A 135 18.75 3.14 -19.38
CA LEU A 135 20.09 3.72 -19.28
C LEU A 135 19.98 5.24 -19.43
N HIS A 136 20.26 5.95 -18.34
CA HIS A 136 20.36 7.40 -18.34
C HIS A 136 21.79 7.83 -18.09
N GLY A 137 22.46 8.43 -19.10
CA GLY A 137 23.83 8.92 -18.96
C GLY A 137 24.86 7.83 -18.60
N GLY A 138 24.60 6.55 -18.96
CA GLY A 138 25.47 5.42 -18.61
C GLY A 138 25.17 4.80 -17.23
N ALA A 139 24.32 5.41 -16.42
CA ALA A 139 23.79 4.82 -15.20
C ALA A 139 22.47 4.08 -15.48
N ARG A 140 22.26 2.95 -14.83
CA ARG A 140 20.96 2.24 -14.86
C ARG A 140 20.03 2.85 -13.84
N SER A 141 18.81 3.14 -14.27
CA SER A 141 17.70 3.58 -13.43
C SER A 141 16.48 2.68 -13.68
N VAL A 142 15.60 2.62 -12.71
CA VAL A 142 14.30 1.96 -12.85
C VAL A 142 13.30 2.98 -13.38
N ASP A 143 12.80 2.77 -14.60
CA ASP A 143 11.77 3.63 -15.20
C ASP A 143 10.41 3.39 -14.56
N SER A 144 10.00 2.13 -14.49
CA SER A 144 8.72 1.74 -13.87
C SER A 144 8.81 0.34 -13.25
N VAL A 145 7.89 0.09 -12.33
CA VAL A 145 7.70 -1.22 -11.71
C VAL A 145 6.23 -1.63 -11.86
N ALA A 146 6.02 -2.78 -12.47
CA ALA A 146 4.72 -3.44 -12.55
C ALA A 146 4.63 -4.53 -11.47
N VAL A 147 3.62 -4.46 -10.63
CA VAL A 147 3.40 -5.39 -9.51
C VAL A 147 2.17 -6.24 -9.82
N THR A 148 2.37 -7.56 -10.00
CA THR A 148 1.26 -8.52 -9.99
C THR A 148 0.82 -8.70 -8.55
N ASN A 149 -0.39 -8.24 -8.27
CA ASN A 149 -0.95 -8.23 -6.93
C ASN A 149 -1.64 -9.57 -6.59
N VAL A 150 -1.95 -9.76 -5.32
CA VAL A 150 -2.83 -10.85 -4.87
C VAL A 150 -4.22 -10.70 -5.50
N PRO A 151 -5.01 -11.80 -5.62
CA PRO A 151 -6.36 -11.71 -6.20
C PRO A 151 -7.23 -10.71 -5.46
N ALA A 152 -7.86 -9.81 -6.20
CA ALA A 152 -8.79 -8.80 -5.70
C ALA A 152 -10.23 -9.24 -5.94
N PHE A 153 -11.13 -8.95 -5.00
CA PHE A 153 -12.54 -9.34 -5.09
C PHE A 153 -13.46 -8.38 -4.36
N VAL A 154 -14.73 -8.35 -4.77
CA VAL A 154 -15.79 -7.63 -4.05
C VAL A 154 -16.29 -8.52 -2.91
N HIS A 155 -16.15 -8.04 -1.68
CA HIS A 155 -16.63 -8.76 -0.49
C HIS A 155 -18.12 -8.51 -0.25
N ALA A 156 -18.56 -7.27 -0.31
CA ALA A 156 -19.96 -6.88 -0.16
C ALA A 156 -20.24 -5.59 -0.94
N PRO A 157 -21.14 -5.62 -1.94
CA PRO A 157 -21.52 -4.43 -2.69
C PRO A 157 -22.60 -3.62 -1.98
N ALA A 158 -22.61 -2.31 -2.22
CA ALA A 158 -23.66 -1.36 -1.84
C ALA A 158 -24.07 -1.41 -0.35
N VAL A 159 -23.11 -1.61 0.54
CA VAL A 159 -23.33 -1.69 1.99
C VAL A 159 -23.81 -0.33 2.51
N PRO A 160 -24.96 -0.25 3.21
CA PRO A 160 -25.44 1.00 3.78
C PRO A 160 -24.57 1.41 4.99
N VAL A 161 -24.14 2.67 5.00
CA VAL A 161 -23.32 3.24 6.07
C VAL A 161 -23.89 4.59 6.49
N LEU A 162 -24.28 4.71 7.75
CA LEU A 162 -24.74 5.97 8.32
C LEU A 162 -23.59 6.69 9.02
N VAL A 163 -23.24 7.89 8.54
CA VAL A 163 -22.23 8.74 9.15
C VAL A 163 -22.81 10.13 9.41
N GLY A 164 -23.05 10.43 10.68
CA GLY A 164 -23.78 11.63 11.06
C GLY A 164 -25.21 11.62 10.49
N ARG A 165 -25.47 12.52 9.53
CA ARG A 165 -26.77 12.59 8.81
C ARG A 165 -26.68 12.07 7.37
N ARG A 166 -25.51 11.56 6.95
CA ARG A 166 -25.30 11.04 5.59
C ARG A 166 -25.64 9.55 5.58
N ASP A 167 -26.58 9.18 4.73
CA ASP A 167 -26.87 7.78 4.37
C ASP A 167 -26.10 7.46 3.10
N LEU A 168 -25.00 6.73 3.23
CA LEU A 168 -24.06 6.42 2.16
C LEU A 168 -24.17 4.94 1.80
N ARG A 169 -23.80 4.61 0.57
CA ARG A 169 -23.56 3.23 0.15
C ARG A 169 -22.09 3.08 -0.25
N VAL A 170 -21.44 2.06 0.28
CA VAL A 170 -20.06 1.75 0.00
C VAL A 170 -19.93 0.34 -0.52
N ASP A 171 -19.00 0.11 -1.44
CA ASP A 171 -18.59 -1.23 -1.83
C ASP A 171 -17.40 -1.65 -0.94
N ILE A 172 -17.51 -2.83 -0.32
CA ILE A 172 -16.37 -3.40 0.43
C ILE A 172 -15.65 -4.36 -0.50
N ALA A 173 -14.40 -4.03 -0.85
CA ALA A 173 -13.58 -4.84 -1.73
C ALA A 173 -12.18 -5.09 -1.16
N PHE A 174 -11.57 -6.20 -1.57
CA PHE A 174 -10.22 -6.61 -1.21
C PHE A 174 -9.29 -6.45 -2.41
N GLY A 175 -8.10 -5.88 -2.17
CA GLY A 175 -7.01 -5.79 -3.16
C GLY A 175 -5.64 -5.96 -2.51
N GLY A 176 -5.56 -6.81 -1.46
CA GLY A 176 -4.41 -6.98 -0.57
C GLY A 176 -4.65 -6.39 0.82
N ALA A 177 -5.65 -5.51 0.94
CA ALA A 177 -6.33 -5.07 2.14
C ALA A 177 -7.79 -4.81 1.80
N PHE A 178 -8.68 -4.80 2.79
CA PHE A 178 -10.07 -4.40 2.57
C PHE A 178 -10.21 -2.88 2.56
N TYR A 179 -11.01 -2.38 1.64
CA TYR A 179 -11.38 -0.97 1.51
C TYR A 179 -12.88 -0.82 1.40
N ALA A 180 -13.41 0.26 1.97
CA ALA A 180 -14.71 0.78 1.63
C ALA A 180 -14.54 1.78 0.49
N ILE A 181 -15.21 1.56 -0.63
CA ILE A 181 -15.11 2.38 -1.84
C ILE A 181 -16.41 3.17 -1.97
N VAL A 182 -16.31 4.48 -2.13
CA VAL A 182 -17.45 5.38 -2.22
C VAL A 182 -17.23 6.47 -3.24
N ASP A 183 -18.28 6.80 -4.01
CA ASP A 183 -18.26 7.96 -4.89
C ASP A 183 -18.24 9.26 -4.05
N SER A 184 -17.31 10.16 -4.34
CA SER A 184 -17.18 11.44 -3.66
C SER A 184 -18.42 12.33 -3.86
N GLU A 185 -19.07 12.27 -5.03
CA GLU A 185 -20.31 13.02 -5.30
C GLU A 185 -21.43 12.58 -4.35
N ALA A 186 -21.55 11.28 -4.09
CA ALA A 186 -22.53 10.74 -3.15
C ALA A 186 -22.28 11.22 -1.71
N THR A 187 -21.05 11.56 -1.37
CA THR A 187 -20.69 12.11 -0.05
C THR A 187 -20.98 13.60 0.08
N GLY A 188 -21.12 14.30 -1.04
CA GLY A 188 -21.23 15.76 -1.09
C GLY A 188 -19.93 16.49 -0.77
N VAL A 189 -18.78 15.78 -0.76
CA VAL A 189 -17.44 16.37 -0.51
C VAL A 189 -16.62 16.32 -1.80
N PRO A 190 -16.18 17.46 -2.33
CA PRO A 190 -15.34 17.51 -3.53
C PRO A 190 -14.04 16.74 -3.37
N LEU A 191 -13.61 16.07 -4.45
CA LEU A 191 -12.37 15.30 -4.50
C LEU A 191 -11.20 16.18 -4.95
N ASP A 192 -10.78 17.08 -4.07
CA ASP A 192 -9.67 18.00 -4.29
C ASP A 192 -8.81 18.24 -3.03
N ALA A 193 -7.69 18.93 -3.20
CA ALA A 193 -6.74 19.17 -2.11
C ALA A 193 -7.29 20.05 -0.98
N ALA A 194 -8.21 20.98 -1.27
CA ALA A 194 -8.79 21.88 -0.27
C ALA A 194 -9.70 21.11 0.71
N HIS A 195 -10.35 20.04 0.24
CA HIS A 195 -11.28 19.23 1.02
C HIS A 195 -10.63 18.03 1.71
N VAL A 196 -9.32 17.82 1.58
CA VAL A 196 -8.60 16.71 2.27
C VAL A 196 -8.89 16.66 3.77
N PRO A 197 -8.94 17.77 4.55
CA PRO A 197 -9.28 17.69 5.96
C PRO A 197 -10.69 17.14 6.23
N GLU A 198 -11.67 17.43 5.36
CA GLU A 198 -13.02 16.88 5.48
C GLU A 198 -13.07 15.42 5.06
N LEU A 199 -12.41 15.06 3.95
CA LEU A 199 -12.28 13.68 3.50
C LEU A 199 -11.60 12.79 4.54
N ARG A 200 -10.57 13.31 5.25
CA ARG A 200 -9.93 12.59 6.38
C ARG A 200 -10.93 12.22 7.47
N ARG A 201 -11.73 13.20 7.93
CA ARG A 201 -12.74 12.95 8.97
C ARG A 201 -13.79 11.96 8.48
N LEU A 202 -14.36 12.20 7.32
CA LEU A 202 -15.39 11.34 6.75
C LEU A 202 -14.87 9.91 6.51
N GLY A 203 -13.65 9.76 6.00
CA GLY A 203 -13.01 8.44 5.81
C GLY A 203 -12.78 7.69 7.11
N ALA A 204 -12.35 8.38 8.17
CA ALA A 204 -12.21 7.78 9.50
C ALA A 204 -13.59 7.32 10.04
N ASP A 205 -14.62 8.16 9.93
CA ASP A 205 -15.98 7.86 10.39
C ASP A 205 -16.59 6.70 9.61
N ILE A 206 -16.45 6.65 8.27
CA ILE A 206 -16.91 5.53 7.43
C ILE A 206 -16.15 4.25 7.83
N SER A 207 -14.82 4.31 7.96
CA SER A 207 -14.01 3.15 8.38
C SER A 207 -14.45 2.60 9.72
N ALA A 208 -14.70 3.47 10.70
CA ALA A 208 -15.17 3.09 12.03
C ALA A 208 -16.56 2.43 11.96
N SER A 209 -17.49 3.02 11.21
CA SER A 209 -18.85 2.50 11.03
C SER A 209 -18.82 1.12 10.35
N VAL A 210 -18.09 0.95 9.25
CA VAL A 210 -17.94 -0.33 8.54
C VAL A 210 -17.31 -1.39 9.43
N ASN A 211 -16.25 -1.06 10.16
CA ASN A 211 -15.57 -2.00 11.05
C ASN A 211 -16.45 -2.43 12.24
N LEU A 212 -17.37 -1.57 12.68
CA LEU A 212 -18.32 -1.89 13.74
C LEU A 212 -19.46 -2.80 13.26
N THR A 213 -20.00 -2.55 12.04
CA THR A 213 -21.25 -3.16 11.57
C THR A 213 -21.05 -4.32 10.60
N HIS A 214 -19.95 -4.31 9.82
CA HIS A 214 -19.74 -5.26 8.71
C HIS A 214 -18.37 -5.93 8.71
N ARG A 215 -17.46 -5.54 9.56
CA ARG A 215 -16.07 -6.01 9.71
C ARG A 215 -15.68 -7.17 8.77
N PRO A 216 -15.25 -6.89 7.53
CA PRO A 216 -14.91 -7.94 6.57
C PRO A 216 -13.73 -8.79 7.08
N VAL A 217 -13.74 -10.08 6.74
CA VAL A 217 -12.68 -11.03 7.08
C VAL A 217 -12.30 -11.78 5.81
N HIS A 218 -11.01 -11.91 5.55
CA HIS A 218 -10.53 -12.63 4.38
C HIS A 218 -10.84 -14.13 4.51
N PRO A 219 -11.45 -14.75 3.48
CA PRO A 219 -11.99 -16.10 3.61
C PRO A 219 -10.90 -17.18 3.82
N ALA A 220 -9.67 -16.92 3.37
CA ALA A 220 -8.55 -17.85 3.52
C ALA A 220 -7.60 -17.48 4.68
N ASP A 221 -7.71 -16.27 5.26
CA ASP A 221 -6.82 -15.83 6.36
C ASP A 221 -7.56 -14.87 7.30
N SER A 222 -8.04 -15.38 8.41
CA SER A 222 -8.78 -14.61 9.43
C SER A 222 -7.95 -13.52 10.12
N SER A 223 -6.63 -13.48 9.96
CA SER A 223 -5.77 -12.41 10.46
C SER A 223 -5.90 -11.12 9.65
N ILE A 224 -6.45 -11.20 8.43
CA ILE A 224 -6.76 -10.07 7.55
C ILE A 224 -8.23 -9.73 7.74
N ALA A 225 -8.51 -8.76 8.59
CA ALA A 225 -9.87 -8.38 8.96
C ALA A 225 -10.01 -6.86 9.12
N GLY A 226 -11.22 -6.38 8.87
CA GLY A 226 -11.58 -4.97 8.92
C GLY A 226 -11.12 -4.19 7.69
N VAL A 227 -11.73 -3.03 7.44
CA VAL A 227 -11.30 -2.14 6.37
C VAL A 227 -10.07 -1.35 6.80
N ALA A 228 -9.06 -1.33 5.93
CA ALA A 228 -7.82 -0.57 6.12
C ALA A 228 -8.02 0.93 5.88
N GLY A 229 -9.09 1.29 5.17
CA GLY A 229 -9.45 2.67 4.86
C GLY A 229 -10.60 2.79 3.89
N VAL A 230 -10.87 4.03 3.49
CA VAL A 230 -11.89 4.41 2.51
C VAL A 230 -11.22 4.97 1.27
N ILE A 231 -11.67 4.52 0.11
CA ILE A 231 -11.29 5.07 -1.19
C ILE A 231 -12.45 5.93 -1.68
N PHE A 232 -12.24 7.24 -1.74
CA PHE A 232 -13.14 8.16 -2.41
C PHE A 232 -12.76 8.19 -3.89
N THR A 233 -13.72 7.90 -4.76
CA THR A 233 -13.54 7.93 -6.20
C THR A 233 -14.34 9.08 -6.81
N GLY A 234 -13.91 9.56 -7.97
CA GLY A 234 -14.61 10.61 -8.70
C GLY A 234 -14.06 10.81 -10.11
N PRO A 235 -14.59 11.80 -10.85
CA PRO A 235 -14.11 12.11 -12.20
C PRO A 235 -12.64 12.45 -12.22
N ALA A 236 -11.91 11.92 -13.20
CA ALA A 236 -10.53 12.25 -13.46
C ALA A 236 -10.36 13.71 -13.93
N VAL A 237 -9.20 14.29 -13.65
CA VAL A 237 -8.77 15.59 -14.17
C VAL A 237 -7.78 15.40 -15.30
N ASP A 238 -6.89 14.42 -15.18
CA ASP A 238 -5.99 14.05 -16.26
C ASP A 238 -6.77 13.38 -17.40
N PRO A 239 -6.59 13.81 -18.66
CA PRO A 239 -7.33 13.27 -19.81
C PRO A 239 -7.01 11.81 -20.12
N GLU A 240 -5.89 11.27 -19.64
CA GLU A 240 -5.54 9.87 -19.77
C GLU A 240 -6.17 8.99 -18.68
N ALA A 241 -6.63 9.59 -17.57
CA ALA A 241 -7.14 8.86 -16.43
C ALA A 241 -8.63 8.53 -16.60
N HIS A 242 -9.02 7.37 -16.06
CA HIS A 242 -10.42 6.92 -16.07
C HIS A 242 -11.17 7.33 -14.81
N LEU A 243 -10.50 7.31 -13.66
CA LEU A 243 -11.01 7.75 -12.37
C LEU A 243 -9.92 8.45 -11.58
N ARG A 244 -10.34 9.36 -10.72
CA ARG A 244 -9.52 9.98 -9.70
C ARG A 244 -9.87 9.43 -8.33
N ASN A 245 -8.88 9.35 -7.43
CA ASN A 245 -9.14 8.88 -6.07
C ASN A 245 -8.31 9.60 -5.00
N VAL A 246 -8.76 9.42 -3.77
CA VAL A 246 -7.95 9.56 -2.57
C VAL A 246 -8.28 8.42 -1.60
N THR A 247 -7.25 7.80 -1.05
CA THR A 247 -7.42 6.79 0.00
C THR A 247 -7.14 7.43 1.35
N VAL A 248 -8.15 7.41 2.21
CA VAL A 248 -8.03 7.77 3.63
C VAL A 248 -7.95 6.48 4.44
N ARG A 249 -6.84 6.25 5.11
CA ARG A 249 -6.65 5.06 5.95
C ARG A 249 -7.49 5.16 7.22
N ALA A 250 -7.79 4.04 7.85
CA ALA A 250 -8.53 3.99 9.12
C ALA A 250 -7.82 4.78 10.24
N SER A 251 -6.50 4.96 10.16
CA SER A 251 -5.70 5.84 11.04
C SER A 251 -5.90 7.34 10.79
N GLY A 252 -6.64 7.71 9.74
CA GLY A 252 -6.79 9.10 9.30
C GLY A 252 -5.66 9.61 8.41
N SER A 253 -4.61 8.81 8.13
CA SER A 253 -3.58 9.18 7.17
C SER A 253 -4.10 9.12 5.73
N VAL A 254 -3.51 9.91 4.82
CA VAL A 254 -3.91 9.99 3.42
C VAL A 254 -2.81 9.42 2.54
N ASP A 255 -3.18 8.53 1.62
CA ASP A 255 -2.28 8.08 0.56
C ASP A 255 -2.27 9.13 -0.56
N ARG A 256 -1.08 9.62 -0.90
CA ARG A 256 -0.89 10.64 -1.96
C ARG A 256 -0.80 10.01 -3.34
N SER A 257 -0.50 8.71 -3.42
CA SER A 257 -0.52 7.94 -4.65
C SER A 257 -1.93 7.40 -4.94
N PRO A 258 -2.20 6.90 -6.16
CA PRO A 258 -3.45 6.17 -6.41
C PRO A 258 -3.65 4.93 -5.55
N GLY A 259 -2.56 4.39 -4.96
CA GLY A 259 -2.58 3.18 -4.13
C GLY A 259 -2.63 1.90 -4.97
N GLY A 260 -1.61 1.02 -4.86
CA GLY A 260 -1.59 -0.23 -5.63
C GLY A 260 -2.72 -1.21 -5.23
N THR A 261 -2.85 -1.45 -3.93
CA THR A 261 -3.91 -2.31 -3.37
C THR A 261 -5.30 -1.68 -3.54
N GLY A 262 -5.39 -0.35 -3.38
CA GLY A 262 -6.62 0.39 -3.60
C GLY A 262 -7.08 0.35 -5.06
N THR A 263 -6.16 0.55 -6.01
CA THR A 263 -6.46 0.44 -7.45
C THR A 263 -6.93 -0.97 -7.81
N SER A 264 -6.31 -2.02 -7.25
CA SER A 264 -6.76 -3.40 -7.46
C SER A 264 -8.17 -3.64 -6.93
N ALA A 265 -8.51 -3.09 -5.75
CA ALA A 265 -9.85 -3.19 -5.18
C ALA A 265 -10.90 -2.45 -6.04
N VAL A 266 -10.59 -1.24 -6.53
CA VAL A 266 -11.46 -0.50 -7.46
C VAL A 266 -11.63 -1.27 -8.76
N MET A 267 -10.56 -1.85 -9.32
CA MET A 267 -10.66 -2.67 -10.54
C MET A 267 -11.55 -3.90 -10.33
N ALA A 268 -11.53 -4.54 -9.14
CA ALA A 268 -12.43 -5.65 -8.85
C ALA A 268 -13.90 -5.21 -8.82
N VAL A 269 -14.20 -4.02 -8.30
CA VAL A 269 -15.56 -3.44 -8.34
C VAL A 269 -15.99 -3.15 -9.78
N LEU A 270 -15.12 -2.49 -10.55
CA LEU A 270 -15.41 -2.20 -11.97
C LEU A 270 -15.58 -3.46 -12.81
N ASP A 271 -14.79 -4.52 -12.56
CA ASP A 271 -14.92 -5.82 -13.22
C ASP A 271 -16.27 -6.48 -12.89
N ALA A 272 -16.66 -6.47 -11.61
CA ALA A 272 -17.96 -7.00 -11.18
C ALA A 272 -19.16 -6.24 -11.79
N MET A 273 -18.99 -4.94 -12.08
CA MET A 273 -19.99 -4.11 -12.75
C MET A 273 -19.95 -4.23 -14.29
N GLY A 274 -18.96 -4.94 -14.86
CA GLY A 274 -18.74 -5.01 -16.32
C GLY A 274 -18.25 -3.70 -16.94
N LEU A 275 -17.62 -2.84 -16.13
CA LEU A 275 -17.11 -1.51 -16.52
C LEU A 275 -15.59 -1.46 -16.71
N LEU A 276 -14.88 -2.54 -16.38
CA LEU A 276 -13.42 -2.57 -16.55
C LEU A 276 -13.09 -2.81 -18.05
N PRO A 277 -12.20 -1.97 -18.64
CA PRO A 277 -11.78 -2.16 -20.02
C PRO A 277 -11.04 -3.51 -20.23
N ASP A 278 -11.46 -4.31 -21.23
CA ASP A 278 -10.90 -5.66 -21.43
C ASP A 278 -9.46 -5.68 -21.97
N HIS A 279 -9.03 -4.65 -22.71
CA HIS A 279 -7.75 -4.64 -23.41
C HIS A 279 -6.94 -3.36 -23.24
N GLN A 280 -7.40 -2.47 -22.39
CA GLN A 280 -6.72 -1.21 -22.09
C GLN A 280 -6.33 -1.17 -20.61
N ALA A 281 -5.26 -0.43 -20.31
CA ALA A 281 -4.91 -0.19 -18.94
C ALA A 281 -5.98 0.72 -18.30
N PHE A 282 -6.45 0.35 -17.12
CA PHE A 282 -7.20 1.24 -16.25
C PHE A 282 -6.23 2.25 -15.66
N VAL A 283 -6.38 3.53 -15.98
CA VAL A 283 -5.53 4.60 -15.46
C VAL A 283 -6.21 5.29 -14.29
N HIS A 284 -5.57 5.23 -13.13
CA HIS A 284 -6.07 5.75 -11.87
C HIS A 284 -5.24 6.95 -11.44
N GLU A 285 -5.89 8.10 -11.27
CA GLU A 285 -5.28 9.36 -10.88
C GLU A 285 -5.41 9.59 -9.36
N SER A 286 -4.37 10.10 -8.70
CA SER A 286 -4.46 10.58 -7.32
C SER A 286 -4.75 12.08 -7.25
N LEU A 287 -5.02 12.60 -6.05
CA LEU A 287 -5.16 14.05 -5.85
C LEU A 287 -3.89 14.85 -6.17
N SER A 288 -2.72 14.21 -6.12
CA SER A 288 -1.45 14.83 -6.50
C SER A 288 -1.20 14.86 -8.01
N GLY A 289 -2.10 14.28 -8.82
CA GLY A 289 -1.94 14.10 -10.26
C GLY A 289 -1.04 12.91 -10.65
N ALA A 290 -0.62 12.08 -9.70
CA ALA A 290 0.13 10.87 -10.02
C ALA A 290 -0.80 9.82 -10.64
N LEU A 291 -0.28 9.09 -11.63
CA LEU A 291 -1.01 8.06 -12.36
C LEU A 291 -0.45 6.68 -12.07
N PHE A 292 -1.34 5.72 -11.81
CA PHE A 292 -1.04 4.30 -11.86
C PHE A 292 -1.78 3.66 -13.03
N ARG A 293 -1.15 2.65 -13.66
CA ARG A 293 -1.74 1.90 -14.76
C ARG A 293 -2.03 0.48 -14.28
N GLY A 294 -3.32 0.14 -14.17
CA GLY A 294 -3.79 -1.18 -13.78
C GLY A 294 -4.18 -2.01 -15.00
N ARG A 295 -3.82 -3.30 -15.03
CA ARG A 295 -4.24 -4.24 -16.07
C ARG A 295 -4.84 -5.49 -15.45
N PRO A 296 -6.00 -5.95 -15.90
CA PRO A 296 -6.49 -7.27 -15.55
C PRO A 296 -5.59 -8.34 -16.22
N LEU A 297 -5.07 -9.28 -15.43
CA LEU A 297 -4.29 -10.39 -15.97
C LEU A 297 -5.17 -11.62 -16.24
N HIS A 298 -5.90 -12.07 -15.24
CA HIS A 298 -6.85 -13.17 -15.34
C HIS A 298 -7.86 -13.14 -14.20
N ARG A 299 -9.03 -13.74 -14.47
CA ARG A 299 -10.05 -13.97 -13.44
C ARG A 299 -9.80 -15.30 -12.75
N THR A 300 -10.10 -15.35 -11.46
CA THR A 300 -9.94 -16.52 -10.58
C THR A 300 -11.05 -16.53 -9.54
N ILE A 301 -10.94 -17.41 -8.54
CA ILE A 301 -11.89 -17.52 -7.44
C ILE A 301 -11.09 -17.56 -6.13
N VAL A 302 -11.54 -16.81 -5.13
CA VAL A 302 -11.02 -16.86 -3.76
C VAL A 302 -12.16 -17.34 -2.87
N ALA A 303 -12.09 -18.59 -2.40
CA ALA A 303 -13.24 -19.29 -1.79
C ALA A 303 -14.48 -19.22 -2.72
N ASP A 304 -15.53 -18.48 -2.32
CA ASP A 304 -16.76 -18.32 -3.11
C ASP A 304 -16.81 -16.97 -3.85
N TYR A 305 -15.76 -16.16 -3.78
CA TYR A 305 -15.72 -14.83 -4.40
C TYR A 305 -15.09 -14.89 -5.79
N PRO A 306 -15.80 -14.46 -6.86
CA PRO A 306 -15.15 -14.13 -8.13
C PRO A 306 -14.04 -13.09 -7.88
N ALA A 307 -12.86 -13.34 -8.40
CA ALA A 307 -11.68 -12.52 -8.13
C ALA A 307 -10.89 -12.20 -9.40
N LEU A 308 -10.16 -11.11 -9.36
CA LEU A 308 -9.34 -10.60 -10.45
C LEU A 308 -7.89 -10.48 -10.01
N VAL A 309 -6.97 -11.11 -10.72
CA VAL A 309 -5.54 -10.85 -10.56
C VAL A 309 -5.18 -9.65 -11.43
N THR A 310 -4.61 -8.62 -10.81
CA THR A 310 -4.24 -7.36 -11.45
C THR A 310 -2.73 -7.15 -11.47
N GLU A 311 -2.23 -6.47 -12.47
CA GLU A 311 -0.90 -5.88 -12.51
C GLU A 311 -1.04 -4.36 -12.39
N ILE A 312 -0.35 -3.75 -11.43
CA ILE A 312 -0.37 -2.30 -11.20
C ILE A 312 1.03 -1.75 -11.44
N GLU A 313 1.14 -0.81 -12.38
CA GLU A 313 2.40 -0.17 -12.76
C GLU A 313 2.46 1.27 -12.22
N GLY A 314 3.64 1.61 -11.68
CA GLY A 314 3.98 2.96 -11.22
C GLY A 314 5.48 3.14 -11.15
N SER A 315 5.93 4.39 -10.88
CA SER A 315 7.35 4.74 -10.78
C SER A 315 7.68 5.27 -9.39
N ALA A 316 8.91 5.01 -8.95
CA ALA A 316 9.43 5.47 -7.68
C ALA A 316 10.73 6.26 -7.86
N TRP A 317 10.97 7.18 -6.93
CA TRP A 317 12.19 8.00 -6.89
C TRP A 317 12.79 7.95 -5.50
N ILE A 318 14.08 7.60 -5.41
CA ILE A 318 14.83 7.63 -4.15
C ILE A 318 15.03 9.08 -3.74
N THR A 319 14.69 9.41 -2.49
CA THR A 319 14.78 10.78 -1.95
C THR A 319 15.96 10.98 -1.02
N GLY A 320 16.48 9.91 -0.41
CA GLY A 320 17.62 10.01 0.49
C GLY A 320 17.97 8.72 1.20
N GLU A 321 19.09 8.76 1.89
CA GLU A 321 19.57 7.70 2.78
C GLU A 321 19.78 8.31 4.17
N HIS A 322 19.29 7.62 5.22
CA HIS A 322 19.30 8.16 6.57
C HIS A 322 19.90 7.18 7.56
N THR A 323 20.56 7.75 8.58
CA THR A 323 20.98 7.03 9.77
C THR A 323 20.26 7.65 10.96
N PHE A 324 19.35 6.92 11.56
CA PHE A 324 18.63 7.34 12.75
C PHE A 324 19.29 6.81 14.01
N PHE A 325 19.33 7.66 15.02
CA PHE A 325 19.82 7.33 16.35
C PHE A 325 18.64 7.26 17.31
N LEU A 326 18.50 6.14 18.01
CA LEU A 326 17.54 5.95 19.09
C LEU A 326 18.31 5.86 20.40
N ASP A 327 18.38 6.99 21.11
CA ASP A 327 19.03 7.06 22.41
C ASP A 327 18.04 6.64 23.51
N ASP A 328 18.47 5.80 24.44
CA ASP A 328 17.62 5.37 25.54
C ASP A 328 17.24 6.53 26.49
N ASP A 329 18.03 7.61 26.50
CA ASP A 329 17.76 8.81 27.29
C ASP A 329 16.85 9.83 26.56
N ASP A 330 16.56 9.64 25.25
CA ASP A 330 15.64 10.48 24.48
C ASP A 330 14.17 10.17 24.88
N PRO A 331 13.42 11.13 25.47
CA PRO A 331 12.02 10.92 25.83
C PRO A 331 11.12 10.64 24.61
N PHE A 332 11.55 11.01 23.38
CA PHE A 332 10.86 10.74 22.11
C PHE A 332 11.52 9.62 21.29
N ARG A 333 12.35 8.77 21.92
CA ARG A 333 13.02 7.67 21.20
C ARG A 333 12.07 6.74 20.44
N GLU A 334 10.86 6.56 20.93
CA GLU A 334 9.82 5.73 20.30
C GLU A 334 8.87 6.54 19.41
N GLY A 335 9.15 7.84 19.21
CA GLY A 335 8.24 8.75 18.54
C GLY A 335 7.04 9.11 19.40
N GLY A 336 6.36 10.17 19.02
CA GLY A 336 5.13 10.64 19.68
C GLY A 336 4.25 11.37 18.67
N SER A 337 2.94 11.19 18.79
CA SER A 337 1.92 12.04 18.14
C SER A 337 1.20 12.83 19.21
N PHE A 338 0.94 14.09 18.95
CA PHE A 338 0.10 14.94 19.80
C PHE A 338 -1.35 14.83 19.36
#